data_3adf6a91f6504634da70df952f07a99b
#
_entry.id   3adf6a91f6504634da70df952f07a99b
#
_cell.length_a   1.000
_cell.length_b   1.000
_cell.length_c   1.000
_cell.angle_alpha   90.00
_cell.angle_beta   90.00
_cell.angle_gamma   90.00
#
_symmetry.space_group_name_H-M   'P 1'
#
loop_
_entity.id
_entity.type
_entity.pdbx_description
1 polymer ?
#
loop_
_entity_poly.entity_id
_entity_poly.type
_entity_poly.pdbx_seq_one_letter_code
_entity_poly.pdbx_strand_id
1 'polypeptide(L)'
;IGTAAVIAIIGLGSSASKSLDEKIDDLGGRTLYVGPSQRKRGAVTQGLNPLVIKDAAALEKDLEHSWKISPTMTGSRQIKFNTANISGRVGGYLPIHFNVRGFDLDIGRLFNEEDNLARRKVVVLGSKIPQELKTRPALLLGKQITIAGVSYEVVGILKEEGSTGWQSPDEELYVPILTAAQRIFGRVRVDSINVGVANDANIEQVMMSI
;
A
#
# COMPACT_ATOMS: atom_id res chain seq x y z
N ILE A 1 -18.06 39.22 30.73
CA ILE A 1 -17.62 39.27 29.31
C ILE A 1 -16.36 38.38 29.10
N GLY A 2 -15.50 38.16 30.13
CA GLY A 2 -14.27 37.36 30.00
C GLY A 2 -14.47 35.85 29.82
N THR A 3 -15.51 35.27 30.39
CA THR A 3 -15.73 33.80 30.36
C THR A 3 -16.20 33.27 29.01
N ALA A 4 -16.99 34.05 28.26
CA ALA A 4 -17.45 33.64 26.93
C ALA A 4 -16.32 33.60 25.88
N ALA A 5 -15.32 34.48 25.99
CA ALA A 5 -14.18 34.49 25.09
C ALA A 5 -13.24 33.26 25.31
N VAL A 6 -13.08 32.83 26.59
CA VAL A 6 -12.28 31.65 26.91
C VAL A 6 -12.93 30.34 26.41
N ILE A 7 -14.25 30.23 26.52
CA ILE A 7 -15.00 29.07 26.02
C ILE A 7 -14.93 29.01 24.50
N ALA A 8 -14.99 30.14 23.79
CA ALA A 8 -14.88 30.18 22.34
C ALA A 8 -13.48 29.75 21.86
N ILE A 9 -12.42 30.15 22.56
CA ILE A 9 -11.03 29.76 22.21
C ILE A 9 -10.80 28.25 22.46
N ILE A 10 -11.32 27.69 23.54
CA ILE A 10 -11.23 26.25 23.83
C ILE A 10 -12.03 25.45 22.80
N GLY A 11 -13.24 25.93 22.43
CA GLY A 11 -14.07 25.28 21.43
C GLY A 11 -13.45 25.28 20.02
N LEU A 12 -12.79 26.35 19.62
CA LEU A 12 -12.06 26.43 18.35
C LEU A 12 -10.79 25.55 18.36
N GLY A 13 -10.07 25.51 19.48
CA GLY A 13 -8.89 24.65 19.63
C GLY A 13 -9.23 23.17 19.53
N SER A 14 -10.28 22.71 20.22
CA SER A 14 -10.72 21.30 20.18
C SER A 14 -11.27 20.88 18.81
N SER A 15 -11.97 21.78 18.10
CA SER A 15 -12.46 21.51 16.74
C SER A 15 -11.32 21.44 15.72
N ALA A 16 -10.31 22.30 15.85
CA ALA A 16 -9.14 22.28 15.00
C ALA A 16 -8.28 21.01 15.23
N SER A 17 -8.10 20.59 16.49
CA SER A 17 -7.40 19.34 16.83
C SER A 17 -8.13 18.13 16.26
N LYS A 18 -9.46 18.07 16.41
CA LYS A 18 -10.25 16.95 15.89
C LYS A 18 -10.21 16.87 14.36
N SER A 19 -10.25 18.00 13.67
CA SER A 19 -10.11 18.05 12.21
C SER A 19 -8.70 17.71 11.71
N LEU A 20 -7.67 17.95 12.53
CA LEU A 20 -6.30 17.52 12.25
C LEU A 20 -6.13 16.03 12.49
N ASP A 21 -6.71 15.48 13.57
CA ASP A 21 -6.69 14.04 13.86
C ASP A 21 -7.42 13.25 12.76
N GLU A 22 -8.60 13.71 12.31
CA GLU A 22 -9.33 13.09 11.20
C GLU A 22 -8.53 13.14 9.89
N LYS A 23 -7.83 14.22 9.59
CA LYS A 23 -6.99 14.32 8.40
C LYS A 23 -5.70 13.48 8.49
N ILE A 24 -5.16 13.30 9.68
CA ILE A 24 -4.00 12.42 9.92
C ILE A 24 -4.42 10.96 9.80
N ASP A 25 -5.62 10.60 10.25
CA ASP A 25 -6.20 9.26 10.08
C ASP A 25 -6.49 8.95 8.61
N ASP A 26 -7.04 9.90 7.85
CA ASP A 26 -7.28 9.79 6.40
C ASP A 26 -5.98 9.65 5.59
N LEU A 27 -4.88 10.24 6.06
CA LEU A 27 -3.55 10.14 5.43
C LEU A 27 -2.79 8.85 5.80
N GLY A 28 -3.43 7.87 6.46
CA GLY A 28 -2.79 6.62 6.88
C GLY A 28 -1.76 6.82 8.00
N GLY A 29 -1.92 7.87 8.82
CA GLY A 29 -0.98 8.27 9.86
C GLY A 29 -0.74 7.26 10.99
N ARG A 30 -1.55 6.19 11.05
CA ARG A 30 -1.43 5.11 12.04
C ARG A 30 -1.03 3.78 11.40
N THR A 31 -0.08 3.80 10.49
CA THR A 31 0.47 2.58 9.89
C THR A 31 1.85 2.29 10.47
N LEU A 32 2.00 1.15 11.13
CA LEU A 32 3.30 0.62 11.55
C LEU A 32 3.96 -0.10 10.36
N TYR A 33 5.25 0.13 10.23
CA TYR A 33 6.05 -0.46 9.16
C TYR A 33 7.01 -1.50 9.76
N VAL A 34 6.75 -2.77 9.48
CA VAL A 34 7.61 -3.88 9.91
C VAL A 34 8.53 -4.26 8.76
N GLY A 35 9.82 -3.99 8.92
CA GLY A 35 10.86 -4.35 7.96
C GLY A 35 11.69 -5.54 8.40
N PRO A 36 12.49 -6.14 7.49
CA PRO A 36 13.40 -7.23 7.85
C PRO A 36 14.44 -6.74 8.86
N SER A 37 14.56 -7.43 10.00
CA SER A 37 15.51 -7.05 11.04
C SER A 37 16.92 -7.46 10.66
N GLN A 38 17.88 -6.54 10.83
CA GLN A 38 19.31 -6.84 10.79
C GLN A 38 19.77 -7.20 12.20
N ARG A 39 19.95 -8.47 12.51
CA ARG A 39 20.67 -8.85 13.73
C ARG A 39 22.16 -8.49 13.58
N LYS A 40 22.56 -7.36 14.15
CA LYS A 40 23.97 -7.07 14.40
C LYS A 40 24.44 -7.93 15.57
N ARG A 41 25.10 -9.04 15.31
CA ARG A 41 25.78 -9.84 16.34
C ARG A 41 27.28 -9.87 15.96
N GLY A 42 28.03 -8.87 16.44
CA GLY A 42 29.45 -8.76 16.17
C GLY A 42 29.78 -8.34 14.71
N ALA A 43 31.03 -8.54 14.30
CA ALA A 43 31.54 -8.14 12.97
C ALA A 43 31.06 -9.02 11.80
N VAL A 44 30.22 -10.01 12.06
CA VAL A 44 29.64 -10.90 11.02
C VAL A 44 28.18 -10.56 10.84
N THR A 45 27.82 -10.04 9.68
CA THR A 45 26.44 -9.86 9.23
C THR A 45 25.85 -11.27 8.98
N GLN A 46 25.30 -11.91 10.00
CA GLN A 46 24.48 -13.09 9.78
C GLN A 46 23.23 -12.68 9.01
N GLY A 47 22.95 -13.41 7.93
CA GLY A 47 21.97 -13.08 6.92
C GLY A 47 20.64 -12.62 7.49
N LEU A 48 20.07 -11.61 6.81
CA LEU A 48 18.72 -11.12 7.04
C LEU A 48 17.73 -12.30 7.13
N ASN A 49 17.01 -12.43 8.24
CA ASN A 49 15.82 -13.28 8.26
C ASN A 49 14.80 -12.63 7.31
N PRO A 50 14.58 -13.21 6.12
CA PRO A 50 13.66 -12.62 5.17
C PRO A 50 12.24 -12.77 5.68
N LEU A 51 11.48 -11.68 5.68
CA LEU A 51 10.04 -11.73 5.87
C LEU A 51 9.41 -12.47 4.69
N VAL A 52 8.45 -13.35 4.96
CA VAL A 52 7.69 -14.06 3.92
C VAL A 52 6.19 -13.77 4.06
N ILE A 53 5.42 -14.04 2.99
CA ILE A 53 3.95 -13.80 3.01
C ILE A 53 3.28 -14.54 4.17
N LYS A 54 3.80 -15.69 4.58
CA LYS A 54 3.27 -16.48 5.71
C LYS A 54 3.46 -15.79 7.06
N ASP A 55 4.47 -14.94 7.22
CA ASP A 55 4.71 -14.21 8.47
C ASP A 55 3.60 -13.18 8.71
N ALA A 56 3.07 -12.58 7.63
CA ALA A 56 1.91 -11.70 7.72
C ALA A 56 0.66 -12.45 8.22
N ALA A 57 0.45 -13.68 7.76
CA ALA A 57 -0.67 -14.52 8.24
C ALA A 57 -0.47 -14.99 9.69
N ALA A 58 0.77 -15.13 10.16
CA ALA A 58 1.07 -15.42 11.56
C ALA A 58 0.76 -14.21 12.44
N LEU A 59 1.22 -13.02 12.04
CA LEU A 59 0.93 -11.76 12.72
C LEU A 59 -0.58 -11.48 12.82
N GLU A 60 -1.35 -11.83 11.79
CA GLU A 60 -2.81 -11.68 11.79
C GLU A 60 -3.51 -12.55 12.84
N LYS A 61 -2.91 -13.69 13.19
CA LYS A 61 -3.43 -14.57 14.24
C LYS A 61 -3.06 -14.12 15.65
N ASP A 62 -1.87 -13.52 15.78
CA ASP A 62 -1.31 -13.12 17.09
C ASP A 62 -1.82 -11.73 17.49
N LEU A 63 -2.17 -10.89 16.53
CA LEU A 63 -2.75 -9.57 16.76
C LEU A 63 -4.29 -9.64 16.78
N GLU A 64 -4.90 -8.77 17.59
CA GLU A 64 -6.37 -8.69 17.65
C GLU A 64 -6.97 -8.44 16.27
N HIS A 65 -8.16 -8.98 16.00
CA HIS A 65 -8.86 -8.94 14.70
C HIS A 65 -9.15 -7.53 14.14
N SER A 66 -8.88 -6.49 14.90
CA SER A 66 -9.01 -5.08 14.50
C SER A 66 -7.83 -4.56 13.65
N TRP A 67 -6.74 -5.33 13.54
CA TRP A 67 -5.52 -4.93 12.84
C TRP A 67 -5.56 -5.39 11.39
N LYS A 68 -5.24 -4.46 10.49
CA LYS A 68 -5.18 -4.73 9.05
C LYS A 68 -3.72 -4.94 8.65
N ILE A 69 -3.37 -6.17 8.29
CA ILE A 69 -1.99 -6.56 7.95
C ILE A 69 -1.84 -6.64 6.44
N SER A 70 -0.92 -5.87 5.89
CA SER A 70 -0.65 -5.81 4.46
C SER A 70 0.84 -6.04 4.16
N PRO A 71 1.24 -7.29 3.84
CA PRO A 71 2.57 -7.56 3.32
C PRO A 71 2.75 -6.90 1.96
N THR A 72 3.95 -6.39 1.70
CA THR A 72 4.27 -5.72 0.45
C THR A 72 5.58 -6.23 -0.15
N MET A 73 5.60 -6.34 -1.47
CA MET A 73 6.82 -6.56 -2.24
C MET A 73 6.85 -5.58 -3.40
N THR A 74 7.95 -4.88 -3.57
CA THR A 74 8.06 -3.83 -4.58
C THR A 74 9.35 -3.93 -5.38
N GLY A 75 9.37 -3.29 -6.53
CA GLY A 75 10.56 -3.18 -7.36
C GLY A 75 10.27 -2.51 -8.68
N SER A 76 11.30 -1.92 -9.29
CA SER A 76 11.17 -1.32 -10.62
C SER A 76 11.12 -2.41 -11.69
N ARG A 77 10.19 -2.29 -12.62
CA ARG A 77 10.02 -3.20 -13.76
C ARG A 77 9.74 -2.43 -15.04
N GLN A 78 10.06 -3.07 -16.15
CA GLN A 78 9.70 -2.56 -17.46
C GLN A 78 8.21 -2.78 -17.70
N ILE A 79 7.54 -1.71 -18.13
CA ILE A 79 6.10 -1.67 -18.42
C ILE A 79 5.95 -1.22 -19.86
N LYS A 80 5.15 -1.98 -20.63
CA LYS A 80 4.91 -1.69 -22.05
C LYS A 80 3.41 -1.62 -22.34
N PHE A 81 3.04 -0.61 -23.08
CA PHE A 81 1.70 -0.48 -23.65
C PHE A 81 1.80 0.14 -25.03
N ASN A 82 1.35 -0.56 -26.07
CA ASN A 82 1.53 -0.17 -27.47
C ASN A 82 3.02 0.14 -27.75
N THR A 83 3.29 1.38 -28.18
CA THR A 83 4.66 1.87 -28.45
C THR A 83 5.35 2.45 -27.21
N ALA A 84 4.61 2.70 -26.13
CA ALA A 84 5.18 3.23 -24.89
C ALA A 84 5.91 2.12 -24.11
N ASN A 85 7.08 2.48 -23.58
CA ASN A 85 7.92 1.60 -22.78
C ASN A 85 8.55 2.44 -21.69
N ILE A 86 8.14 2.19 -20.45
CA ILE A 86 8.59 2.92 -19.28
C ILE A 86 9.19 1.98 -18.24
N SER A 87 10.00 2.51 -17.34
CA SER A 87 10.41 1.82 -16.12
C SER A 87 9.61 2.40 -14.97
N GLY A 88 8.76 1.59 -14.37
CA GLY A 88 7.90 2.03 -13.27
C GLY A 88 8.00 1.12 -12.05
N ARG A 89 7.54 1.64 -10.92
CA ARG A 89 7.44 0.88 -9.69
C ARG A 89 6.25 -0.07 -9.78
N VAL A 90 6.48 -1.32 -9.46
CA VAL A 90 5.44 -2.35 -9.41
C VAL A 90 5.45 -2.97 -8.04
N GLY A 91 4.29 -3.06 -7.41
CA GLY A 91 4.13 -3.68 -6.12
C GLY A 91 3.13 -4.83 -6.11
N GLY A 92 3.43 -5.84 -5.31
CA GLY A 92 2.52 -6.93 -4.97
C GLY A 92 1.86 -6.65 -3.63
N TYR A 93 0.53 -6.68 -3.60
CA TYR A 93 -0.28 -6.27 -2.45
C TYR A 93 -1.44 -7.23 -2.21
N LEU A 94 -1.90 -7.32 -0.96
CA LEU A 94 -3.21 -7.88 -0.63
C LEU A 94 -4.30 -6.84 -0.92
N PRO A 95 -5.56 -7.26 -1.18
CA PRO A 95 -6.68 -6.33 -1.41
C PRO A 95 -6.90 -5.33 -0.27
N ILE A 96 -6.64 -5.77 0.97
CA ILE A 96 -6.75 -4.93 2.17
C ILE A 96 -5.84 -3.70 2.14
N HIS A 97 -4.79 -3.72 1.33
CA HIS A 97 -3.81 -2.63 1.21
C HIS A 97 -4.46 -1.29 0.86
N PHE A 98 -5.42 -1.30 -0.07
CA PHE A 98 -6.12 -0.09 -0.49
C PHE A 98 -6.87 0.56 0.67
N ASN A 99 -7.51 -0.27 1.53
CA ASN A 99 -8.21 0.21 2.73
C ASN A 99 -7.24 0.72 3.80
N VAL A 100 -6.09 0.04 4.00
CA VAL A 100 -5.06 0.45 4.97
C VAL A 100 -4.45 1.80 4.60
N ARG A 101 -4.33 2.06 3.29
CA ARG A 101 -3.74 3.28 2.76
C ARG A 101 -4.78 4.38 2.45
N GLY A 102 -6.07 4.09 2.56
CA GLY A 102 -7.13 5.02 2.23
C GLY A 102 -7.22 5.36 0.73
N PHE A 103 -6.74 4.47 -0.15
CA PHE A 103 -6.71 4.74 -1.59
C PHE A 103 -8.10 4.65 -2.22
N ASP A 104 -8.49 5.71 -2.88
CA ASP A 104 -9.73 5.82 -3.63
C ASP A 104 -9.55 5.44 -5.10
N LEU A 105 -10.64 4.93 -5.69
CA LEU A 105 -10.69 4.58 -7.11
C LEU A 105 -11.24 5.76 -7.94
N ASP A 106 -10.57 6.08 -9.05
CA ASP A 106 -11.09 7.02 -10.06
C ASP A 106 -12.03 6.30 -11.03
N ILE A 107 -11.55 5.23 -11.67
CA ILE A 107 -12.33 4.42 -12.61
C ILE A 107 -12.04 2.93 -12.47
N GLY A 108 -13.05 2.09 -12.80
CA GLY A 108 -12.92 0.64 -12.81
C GLY A 108 -13.22 0.00 -11.46
N ARG A 109 -12.41 -0.98 -11.06
CA ARG A 109 -12.51 -1.68 -9.77
C ARG A 109 -11.14 -1.98 -9.18
N LEU A 110 -11.08 -2.15 -7.88
CA LEU A 110 -9.94 -2.75 -7.20
C LEU A 110 -9.93 -4.27 -7.43
N PHE A 111 -8.77 -4.90 -7.33
CA PHE A 111 -8.73 -6.36 -7.26
C PHE A 111 -9.17 -6.84 -5.87
N ASN A 112 -9.75 -8.02 -5.82
CA ASN A 112 -10.30 -8.63 -4.61
C ASN A 112 -9.52 -9.91 -4.23
N GLU A 113 -9.97 -10.57 -3.14
CA GLU A 113 -9.30 -11.78 -2.66
C GLU A 113 -9.42 -12.95 -3.64
N GLU A 114 -10.50 -13.01 -4.41
CA GLU A 114 -10.65 -14.02 -5.48
C GLU A 114 -9.59 -13.83 -6.57
N ASP A 115 -9.33 -12.57 -6.99
CA ASP A 115 -8.28 -12.26 -7.97
C ASP A 115 -6.90 -12.67 -7.43
N ASN A 116 -6.64 -12.45 -6.13
CA ASN A 116 -5.40 -12.81 -5.46
C ASN A 116 -5.22 -14.34 -5.37
N LEU A 117 -6.21 -15.07 -4.84
CA LEU A 117 -6.15 -16.52 -4.67
C LEU A 117 -6.09 -17.26 -6.01
N ALA A 118 -6.86 -16.80 -7.00
CA ALA A 118 -6.84 -17.34 -8.36
C ALA A 118 -5.59 -16.91 -9.16
N ARG A 119 -4.73 -16.05 -8.56
CA ARG A 119 -3.54 -15.49 -9.23
C ARG A 119 -3.88 -14.87 -10.58
N ARG A 120 -4.99 -14.13 -10.65
CA ARG A 120 -5.39 -13.45 -11.86
C ARG A 120 -4.35 -12.39 -12.25
N LYS A 121 -4.08 -12.27 -13.53
CA LYS A 121 -3.16 -11.28 -14.09
C LYS A 121 -3.89 -9.96 -14.29
N VAL A 122 -4.23 -9.31 -13.18
CA VAL A 122 -4.90 -8.01 -13.13
C VAL A 122 -3.99 -6.99 -12.48
N VAL A 123 -4.17 -5.72 -12.82
CA VAL A 123 -3.40 -4.60 -12.28
C VAL A 123 -4.29 -3.38 -12.09
N VAL A 124 -4.07 -2.68 -10.96
CA VAL A 124 -4.59 -1.35 -10.70
C VAL A 124 -3.44 -0.36 -10.88
N LEU A 125 -3.69 0.75 -11.54
CA LEU A 125 -2.68 1.77 -11.86
C LEU A 125 -2.82 2.97 -10.94
N GLY A 126 -1.69 3.56 -10.54
CA GLY A 126 -1.66 4.89 -9.96
C GLY A 126 -2.07 5.95 -10.98
N SER A 127 -2.53 7.09 -10.51
CA SER A 127 -3.16 8.15 -11.31
C SER A 127 -2.27 8.73 -12.42
N LYS A 128 -0.94 8.74 -12.25
CA LYS A 128 0.03 9.28 -13.22
C LYS A 128 0.47 8.29 -14.29
N ILE A 129 0.31 6.98 -14.06
CA ILE A 129 0.76 5.93 -14.99
C ILE A 129 0.14 6.08 -16.38
N PRO A 130 -1.17 6.40 -16.57
CA PRO A 130 -1.73 6.62 -17.89
C PRO A 130 -1.00 7.71 -18.70
N GLN A 131 -0.63 8.81 -18.05
CA GLN A 131 0.11 9.91 -18.67
C GLN A 131 1.52 9.47 -19.11
N GLU A 132 2.22 8.70 -18.26
CA GLU A 132 3.54 8.14 -18.62
C GLU A 132 3.46 7.16 -19.78
N LEU A 133 2.37 6.40 -19.90
CA LEU A 133 2.07 5.52 -21.03
C LEU A 133 1.52 6.29 -22.25
N LYS A 134 1.50 7.63 -22.22
CA LYS A 134 1.04 8.53 -23.28
C LYS A 134 -0.39 8.23 -23.75
N THR A 135 -1.28 7.93 -22.79
CA THR A 135 -2.67 7.58 -23.06
C THR A 135 -3.62 8.16 -21.99
N ARG A 136 -4.92 8.05 -22.23
CA ARG A 136 -5.94 8.50 -21.28
C ARG A 136 -6.39 7.35 -20.38
N PRO A 137 -6.76 7.61 -19.12
CA PRO A 137 -7.23 6.59 -18.17
C PRO A 137 -8.32 5.68 -18.76
N ALA A 138 -9.37 6.26 -19.34
CA ALA A 138 -10.49 5.51 -19.90
C ALA A 138 -10.12 4.55 -21.05
N LEU A 139 -9.01 4.81 -21.76
CA LEU A 139 -8.54 3.96 -22.86
C LEU A 139 -7.70 2.78 -22.35
N LEU A 140 -7.23 2.81 -21.10
CA LEU A 140 -6.46 1.72 -20.48
C LEU A 140 -7.36 0.69 -19.81
N LEU A 141 -8.51 1.10 -19.30
CA LEU A 141 -9.42 0.20 -18.59
C LEU A 141 -9.82 -0.99 -19.45
N GLY A 142 -9.66 -2.21 -18.96
CA GLY A 142 -9.90 -3.46 -19.70
C GLY A 142 -8.86 -3.79 -20.76
N LYS A 143 -7.81 -2.98 -20.93
CA LYS A 143 -6.71 -3.27 -21.87
C LYS A 143 -5.61 -4.05 -21.20
N GLN A 144 -4.80 -4.69 -22.03
CA GLN A 144 -3.63 -5.46 -21.59
C GLN A 144 -2.39 -4.58 -21.63
N ILE A 145 -1.68 -4.52 -20.50
CA ILE A 145 -0.32 -3.96 -20.42
C ILE A 145 0.68 -5.07 -20.12
N THR A 146 1.91 -4.92 -20.57
CA THR A 146 2.96 -5.92 -20.28
C THR A 146 3.86 -5.42 -19.16
N ILE A 147 3.98 -6.20 -18.10
CA ILE A 147 4.85 -5.93 -16.95
C ILE A 147 5.87 -7.07 -16.86
N ALA A 148 7.16 -6.76 -16.92
CA ALA A 148 8.24 -7.76 -16.88
C ALA A 148 8.05 -8.91 -17.88
N GLY A 149 7.52 -8.62 -19.09
CA GLY A 149 7.27 -9.62 -20.13
C GLY A 149 5.95 -10.40 -20.00
N VAL A 150 5.15 -10.15 -18.97
CA VAL A 150 3.86 -10.83 -18.73
C VAL A 150 2.72 -9.83 -18.93
N SER A 151 1.64 -10.27 -19.61
CA SER A 151 0.46 -9.44 -19.88
C SER A 151 -0.49 -9.42 -18.70
N TYR A 152 -0.98 -8.21 -18.33
CA TYR A 152 -1.91 -7.94 -17.24
C TYR A 152 -3.06 -7.09 -17.72
N GLU A 153 -4.28 -7.41 -17.32
CA GLU A 153 -5.46 -6.61 -17.58
C GLU A 153 -5.55 -5.44 -16.60
N VAL A 154 -5.72 -4.23 -17.11
CA VAL A 154 -5.98 -3.05 -16.28
C VAL A 154 -7.42 -3.05 -15.82
N VAL A 155 -7.64 -3.27 -14.51
CA VAL A 155 -8.99 -3.36 -13.94
C VAL A 155 -9.43 -2.09 -13.22
N GLY A 156 -8.49 -1.21 -12.88
CA GLY A 156 -8.80 0.06 -12.23
C GLY A 156 -7.66 1.05 -12.27
N ILE A 157 -7.98 2.31 -12.01
CA ILE A 157 -7.03 3.42 -11.87
C ILE A 157 -7.41 4.19 -10.62
N LEU A 158 -6.42 4.47 -9.77
CA LEU A 158 -6.62 5.20 -8.51
C LEU A 158 -6.81 6.70 -8.78
N LYS A 159 -7.48 7.38 -7.84
CA LYS A 159 -7.46 8.84 -7.78
C LYS A 159 -6.06 9.34 -7.47
N GLU A 160 -5.81 10.61 -7.74
CA GLU A 160 -4.57 11.26 -7.37
C GLU A 160 -4.52 11.46 -5.85
N GLU A 161 -3.55 10.82 -5.22
CA GLU A 161 -3.32 10.88 -3.77
C GLU A 161 -2.25 11.92 -3.41
N GLY A 162 -1.47 12.32 -4.39
CA GLY A 162 -0.33 13.21 -4.19
C GLY A 162 0.90 12.48 -3.64
N SER A 163 2.02 13.20 -3.60
CA SER A 163 3.28 12.66 -3.07
C SER A 163 3.39 12.97 -1.59
N THR A 164 3.35 11.96 -0.74
CA THR A 164 3.68 12.05 0.68
C THR A 164 5.11 11.57 0.91
N GLY A 165 6.08 12.45 0.78
CA GLY A 165 7.49 12.14 1.06
C GLY A 165 8.18 11.27 0.01
N TRP A 166 8.71 10.11 0.43
CA TRP A 166 9.59 9.24 -0.37
C TRP A 166 8.87 8.30 -1.34
N GLN A 167 7.55 8.20 -1.26
CA GLN A 167 6.73 7.31 -2.09
C GLN A 167 5.66 8.13 -2.81
N SER A 168 5.55 7.92 -4.12
CA SER A 168 4.48 8.45 -4.93
C SER A 168 3.54 7.31 -5.30
N PRO A 169 2.40 7.16 -4.60
CA PRO A 169 1.41 6.13 -4.93
C PRO A 169 0.85 6.30 -6.34
N ASP A 170 0.90 7.55 -6.85
CA ASP A 170 0.43 7.90 -8.18
C ASP A 170 1.27 7.30 -9.31
N GLU A 171 2.54 6.94 -9.03
CA GLU A 171 3.51 6.42 -9.99
C GLU A 171 3.74 4.90 -9.83
N GLU A 172 2.83 4.20 -9.15
CA GLU A 172 2.97 2.78 -8.85
C GLU A 172 1.89 1.93 -9.53
N LEU A 173 2.25 0.67 -9.85
CA LEU A 173 1.35 -0.35 -10.34
C LEU A 173 1.09 -1.38 -9.24
N TYR A 174 -0.17 -1.66 -8.98
CA TYR A 174 -0.62 -2.55 -7.90
C TYR A 174 -1.10 -3.87 -8.49
N VAL A 175 -0.46 -4.96 -8.10
CA VAL A 175 -0.75 -6.33 -8.58
C VAL A 175 -1.08 -7.21 -7.38
N PRO A 176 -2.01 -8.20 -7.48
CA PRO A 176 -2.24 -9.15 -6.40
C PRO A 176 -0.94 -9.85 -5.99
N ILE A 177 -0.66 -9.93 -4.67
CA ILE A 177 0.65 -10.33 -4.15
C ILE A 177 1.08 -11.74 -4.59
N LEU A 178 0.14 -12.69 -4.66
CA LEU A 178 0.45 -14.06 -5.10
C LEU A 178 0.82 -14.11 -6.59
N THR A 179 0.22 -13.25 -7.41
CA THR A 179 0.57 -13.08 -8.82
C THR A 179 1.93 -12.42 -8.97
N ALA A 180 2.17 -11.34 -8.22
CA ALA A 180 3.44 -10.63 -8.21
C ALA A 180 4.59 -11.53 -7.78
N ALA A 181 4.42 -12.28 -6.69
CA ALA A 181 5.40 -13.24 -6.20
C ALA A 181 5.82 -14.27 -7.25
N GLN A 182 4.83 -14.83 -7.97
CA GLN A 182 5.08 -15.89 -8.94
C GLN A 182 5.56 -15.37 -10.30
N ARG A 183 5.02 -14.24 -10.78
CA ARG A 183 5.18 -13.82 -12.18
C ARG A 183 6.12 -12.64 -12.37
N ILE A 184 6.28 -11.78 -11.35
CA ILE A 184 7.06 -10.55 -11.47
C ILE A 184 8.38 -10.68 -10.71
N PHE A 185 8.32 -11.17 -9.47
CA PHE A 185 9.48 -11.18 -8.58
C PHE A 185 10.17 -12.54 -8.47
N GLY A 186 9.47 -13.67 -8.76
CA GLY A 186 10.02 -15.02 -8.66
C GLY A 186 10.43 -15.38 -7.22
N ARG A 187 9.84 -14.73 -6.21
CA ARG A 187 10.18 -14.91 -4.79
C ARG A 187 8.94 -14.79 -3.92
N VAL A 188 8.94 -15.44 -2.76
CA VAL A 188 7.88 -15.35 -1.73
C VAL A 188 8.25 -14.39 -0.60
N ARG A 189 9.44 -13.79 -0.66
CA ARG A 189 9.93 -12.82 0.32
C ARG A 189 9.21 -11.49 0.11
N VAL A 190 8.75 -10.88 1.20
CA VAL A 190 8.20 -9.53 1.23
C VAL A 190 9.27 -8.54 1.68
N ASP A 191 9.14 -7.30 1.24
CA ASP A 191 10.08 -6.24 1.59
C ASP A 191 9.67 -5.58 2.91
N SER A 192 8.36 -5.62 3.23
CA SER A 192 7.81 -5.11 4.48
C SER A 192 6.40 -5.64 4.73
N ILE A 193 5.94 -5.44 5.95
CA ILE A 193 4.56 -5.66 6.35
C ILE A 193 4.04 -4.34 6.93
N ASN A 194 3.01 -3.80 6.32
CA ASN A 194 2.30 -2.63 6.84
C ASN A 194 1.18 -3.12 7.76
N VAL A 195 1.12 -2.55 8.95
CA VAL A 195 0.09 -2.88 9.95
C VAL A 195 -0.72 -1.61 10.21
N GLY A 196 -1.95 -1.61 9.72
CA GLY A 196 -2.92 -0.53 9.99
C GLY A 196 -3.48 -0.70 11.40
N VAL A 197 -3.34 0.34 12.22
CA VAL A 197 -3.75 0.35 13.63
C VAL A 197 -5.17 0.90 13.74
N ALA A 198 -6.07 0.22 14.46
CA ALA A 198 -7.38 0.78 14.78
C ALA A 198 -7.22 1.97 15.75
N ASN A 199 -8.15 2.93 15.66
CA ASN A 199 -8.08 4.23 16.35
C ASN A 199 -7.88 4.17 17.87
N ASP A 200 -8.28 3.07 18.54
CA ASP A 200 -8.25 2.94 19.98
C ASP A 200 -7.09 2.05 20.52
N ALA A 201 -6.20 1.58 19.64
CA ALA A 201 -5.15 0.66 20.06
C ALA A 201 -3.90 1.40 20.57
N ASN A 202 -3.34 0.90 21.67
CA ASN A 202 -2.09 1.40 22.24
C ASN A 202 -0.90 0.89 21.38
N ILE A 203 -0.35 1.77 20.55
CA ILE A 203 0.77 1.49 19.64
C ILE A 203 1.97 0.89 20.37
N GLU A 204 2.22 1.31 21.63
CA GLU A 204 3.35 0.82 22.45
C GLU A 204 3.20 -0.67 22.79
N GLN A 205 1.98 -1.14 23.09
CA GLN A 205 1.72 -2.55 23.37
C GLN A 205 1.98 -3.43 22.16
N VAL A 206 1.67 -2.93 20.96
CA VAL A 206 1.89 -3.64 19.70
C VAL A 206 3.35 -3.70 19.32
N MET A 207 4.09 -2.61 19.52
CA MET A 207 5.55 -2.61 19.30
C MET A 207 6.30 -3.59 20.18
N MET A 208 5.74 -3.96 21.36
CA MET A 208 6.33 -4.97 22.25
C MET A 208 5.96 -6.41 21.87
N SER A 209 4.92 -6.60 21.05
CA SER A 209 4.44 -7.94 20.66
C SER A 209 4.95 -8.39 19.27
N ILE A 210 5.64 -7.53 18.52
CA ILE A 210 6.28 -7.80 17.23
C ILE A 210 7.79 -8.00 17.43
#